data_5caf055571036a8dca497ea404c17649
#
_entry.id   5caf055571036a8dca497ea404c17649
#
_cell.length_a   1.000
_cell.length_b   1.000
_cell.length_c   1.000
_cell.angle_alpha   90.00
_cell.angle_beta   90.00
_cell.angle_gamma   90.00
#
_symmetry.space_group_name_H-M   'P 1'
#
loop_
_entity.id
_entity.type
_entity.pdbx_description
1 polymer ?
#
loop_
_entity_poly.entity_id
_entity_poly.type
_entity_poly.pdbx_seq_one_letter_code
_entity_poly.pdbx_strand_id
1 'polypeptide(L)'
;MLLGSLLAQYEEELIAVGEEAESLSFAYRALKNWTFTDFVLALQKEVEEEDQTLLLSIFEQLKHHVPAQYIIGSAEFCGHVFTVDERVLIPRPETEELVALILEENDEEALRVLDIGTGSGAIAISIALARPNWQIQASDVSEEALALAHENAQQLEAVVSFKSSDVLDDLEGPYDLIVSNPPYISRDDVEEVGANVLASEPHLALFADRDGYAIYEKIARQAPSVLTPEAKVYLEIGYKQGNKVKELFQKAFPDKQVRVLKDQFGQDRMVVVDNGSH
;
A
#
# COMPACT_ATOMS: atom_id res chain seq x y z
N MET A 1 -35.80 -7.87 -14.52
CA MET A 1 -35.43 -7.86 -13.08
C MET A 1 -34.90 -6.49 -12.71
N LEU A 2 -35.21 -5.95 -11.51
CA LEU A 2 -34.63 -4.68 -11.07
C LEU A 2 -33.16 -4.87 -10.71
N LEU A 3 -32.35 -3.84 -10.97
CA LEU A 3 -30.93 -3.83 -10.64
C LEU A 3 -30.69 -4.14 -9.14
N GLY A 4 -31.43 -3.48 -8.25
CA GLY A 4 -31.29 -3.72 -6.81
C GLY A 4 -31.62 -5.16 -6.38
N SER A 5 -32.54 -5.85 -7.09
CA SER A 5 -32.86 -7.25 -6.80
C SER A 5 -31.75 -8.21 -7.26
N LEU A 6 -31.13 -7.92 -8.40
CA LEU A 6 -30.03 -8.73 -8.92
C LEU A 6 -28.77 -8.58 -8.05
N LEU A 7 -28.44 -7.33 -7.65
CA LEU A 7 -27.35 -7.06 -6.71
C LEU A 7 -27.56 -7.82 -5.40
N ALA A 8 -28.72 -7.69 -4.76
CA ALA A 8 -29.01 -8.36 -3.50
C ALA A 8 -28.87 -9.89 -3.59
N GLN A 9 -29.25 -10.49 -4.72
CA GLN A 9 -29.06 -11.92 -4.94
C GLN A 9 -27.57 -12.29 -4.98
N TYR A 10 -26.74 -11.55 -5.74
CA TYR A 10 -25.32 -11.83 -5.85
C TYR A 10 -24.57 -11.53 -4.56
N GLU A 11 -24.93 -10.45 -3.84
CA GLU A 11 -24.35 -10.10 -2.53
C GLU A 11 -24.62 -11.20 -1.49
N GLU A 12 -25.80 -11.80 -1.47
CA GLU A 12 -26.11 -12.94 -0.59
C GLU A 12 -25.22 -14.16 -0.91
N GLU A 13 -24.99 -14.45 -2.19
CA GLU A 13 -24.11 -15.54 -2.60
C GLU A 13 -22.63 -15.24 -2.27
N LEU A 14 -22.17 -13.99 -2.38
CA LEU A 14 -20.81 -13.57 -2.00
C LEU A 14 -20.56 -13.73 -0.49
N ILE A 15 -21.51 -13.29 0.34
CA ILE A 15 -21.43 -13.50 1.79
C ILE A 15 -21.30 -14.99 2.13
N ALA A 16 -22.01 -15.87 1.42
CA ALA A 16 -21.96 -17.31 1.66
C ALA A 16 -20.58 -17.94 1.38
N VAL A 17 -19.75 -17.29 0.57
CA VAL A 17 -18.36 -17.72 0.28
C VAL A 17 -17.30 -16.91 1.07
N GLY A 18 -17.75 -16.02 1.97
CA GLY A 18 -16.86 -15.25 2.85
C GLY A 18 -16.37 -13.92 2.27
N GLU A 19 -17.00 -13.44 1.17
CA GLU A 19 -16.67 -12.15 0.58
C GLU A 19 -17.56 -11.02 1.16
N GLU A 20 -17.04 -9.78 1.07
CA GLU A 20 -17.79 -8.59 1.47
C GLU A 20 -18.85 -8.26 0.42
N ALA A 21 -20.10 -8.14 0.84
CA ALA A 21 -21.23 -7.83 -0.04
C ALA A 21 -21.03 -6.54 -0.85
N GLU A 22 -20.52 -5.50 -0.18
CA GLU A 22 -20.32 -4.19 -0.78
C GLU A 22 -19.31 -4.17 -1.93
N SER A 23 -18.42 -5.15 -2.02
CA SER A 23 -17.41 -5.26 -3.08
C SER A 23 -18.03 -5.31 -4.48
N LEU A 24 -19.19 -5.96 -4.63
CA LEU A 24 -19.91 -6.03 -5.91
C LEU A 24 -20.43 -4.65 -6.36
N SER A 25 -21.17 -3.99 -5.48
CA SER A 25 -21.72 -2.67 -5.76
C SER A 25 -20.63 -1.61 -5.92
N PHE A 26 -19.54 -1.72 -5.17
CA PHE A 26 -18.36 -0.86 -5.30
C PHE A 26 -17.72 -1.01 -6.68
N ALA A 27 -17.37 -2.23 -7.10
CA ALA A 27 -16.74 -2.49 -8.39
C ALA A 27 -17.64 -2.09 -9.56
N TYR A 28 -18.93 -2.48 -9.49
CA TYR A 28 -19.90 -2.15 -10.54
C TYR A 28 -20.04 -0.63 -10.73
N ARG A 29 -20.19 0.11 -9.62
CA ARG A 29 -20.30 1.56 -9.64
C ARG A 29 -19.07 2.24 -10.23
N ALA A 30 -17.87 1.78 -9.84
CA ALA A 30 -16.61 2.30 -10.34
C ALA A 30 -16.46 2.07 -11.85
N LEU A 31 -16.72 0.86 -12.34
CA LEU A 31 -16.63 0.51 -13.76
C LEU A 31 -17.67 1.25 -14.63
N LYS A 32 -18.84 1.58 -14.06
CA LYS A 32 -19.85 2.42 -14.72
C LYS A 32 -19.52 3.92 -14.63
N ASN A 33 -18.48 4.29 -13.89
CA ASN A 33 -18.16 5.69 -13.58
C ASN A 33 -19.36 6.45 -13.00
N TRP A 34 -20.11 5.80 -12.09
CA TRP A 34 -21.31 6.35 -11.47
C TRP A 34 -21.01 6.98 -10.11
N THR A 35 -21.62 8.15 -9.88
CA THR A 35 -21.72 8.69 -8.52
C THR A 35 -22.61 7.79 -7.65
N PHE A 36 -22.54 7.97 -6.34
CA PHE A 36 -23.44 7.27 -5.42
C PHE A 36 -24.92 7.57 -5.73
N THR A 37 -25.22 8.81 -6.13
CA THR A 37 -26.58 9.23 -6.52
C THR A 37 -27.05 8.49 -7.76
N ASP A 38 -26.21 8.38 -8.81
CA ASP A 38 -26.55 7.66 -10.03
C ASP A 38 -26.87 6.20 -9.73
N PHE A 39 -26.06 5.57 -8.89
CA PHE A 39 -26.23 4.20 -8.44
C PHE A 39 -27.57 4.00 -7.72
N VAL A 40 -27.88 4.83 -6.72
CA VAL A 40 -29.16 4.74 -5.97
C VAL A 40 -30.37 4.91 -6.89
N LEU A 41 -30.31 5.84 -7.84
CA LEU A 41 -31.39 6.04 -8.83
C LEU A 41 -31.53 4.87 -9.80
N ALA A 42 -30.45 4.13 -10.06
CA ALA A 42 -30.47 2.97 -10.94
C ALA A 42 -31.07 1.72 -10.28
N LEU A 43 -31.02 1.59 -8.96
CA LEU A 43 -31.51 0.40 -8.23
C LEU A 43 -32.96 0.03 -8.53
N GLN A 44 -33.79 1.03 -8.86
CA GLN A 44 -35.22 0.87 -9.16
C GLN A 44 -35.52 0.66 -10.67
N LYS A 45 -34.49 0.62 -11.51
CA LYS A 45 -34.61 0.40 -12.96
C LYS A 45 -34.45 -1.08 -13.29
N GLU A 46 -35.01 -1.50 -14.40
CA GLU A 46 -34.73 -2.81 -14.98
C GLU A 46 -33.27 -2.85 -15.44
N VAL A 47 -32.59 -3.97 -15.15
CA VAL A 47 -31.20 -4.18 -15.56
C VAL A 47 -31.17 -4.47 -17.07
N GLU A 48 -30.30 -3.75 -17.78
CA GLU A 48 -30.04 -3.99 -19.21
C GLU A 48 -29.12 -5.22 -19.38
N GLU A 49 -29.13 -5.83 -20.57
CA GLU A 49 -28.34 -7.05 -20.84
C GLU A 49 -26.86 -6.83 -20.69
N GLU A 50 -26.35 -5.66 -21.08
CA GLU A 50 -24.96 -5.25 -20.90
C GLU A 50 -24.59 -5.18 -19.42
N ASP A 51 -25.42 -4.53 -18.60
CA ASP A 51 -25.23 -4.40 -17.17
C ASP A 51 -25.32 -5.75 -16.44
N GLN A 52 -26.21 -6.63 -16.89
CA GLN A 52 -26.31 -7.97 -16.35
C GLN A 52 -25.03 -8.77 -16.63
N THR A 53 -24.48 -8.65 -17.82
CA THR A 53 -23.22 -9.32 -18.22
C THR A 53 -22.05 -8.79 -17.40
N LEU A 54 -21.96 -7.46 -17.22
CA LEU A 54 -20.92 -6.83 -16.40
C LEU A 54 -21.01 -7.28 -14.94
N LEU A 55 -22.21 -7.24 -14.35
CA LEU A 55 -22.43 -7.68 -12.96
C LEU A 55 -22.06 -9.15 -12.76
N LEU A 56 -22.43 -10.03 -13.71
CA LEU A 56 -22.05 -11.44 -13.65
C LEU A 56 -20.53 -11.61 -13.72
N SER A 57 -19.86 -10.84 -14.59
CA SER A 57 -18.38 -10.89 -14.68
C SER A 57 -17.70 -10.45 -13.39
N ILE A 58 -18.17 -9.37 -12.75
CA ILE A 58 -17.65 -8.91 -11.45
C ILE A 58 -17.92 -9.96 -10.38
N PHE A 59 -19.15 -10.45 -10.30
CA PHE A 59 -19.56 -11.47 -9.32
C PHE A 59 -18.70 -12.73 -9.38
N GLU A 60 -18.47 -13.28 -10.58
CA GLU A 60 -17.64 -14.47 -10.74
C GLU A 60 -16.18 -14.23 -10.33
N GLN A 61 -15.62 -13.05 -10.58
CA GLN A 61 -14.28 -12.71 -10.14
C GLN A 61 -14.19 -12.57 -8.61
N LEU A 62 -15.15 -11.85 -7.98
CA LEU A 62 -15.22 -11.74 -6.53
C LEU A 62 -15.40 -13.10 -5.86
N LYS A 63 -16.23 -13.98 -6.42
CA LYS A 63 -16.42 -15.34 -5.94
C LYS A 63 -15.14 -16.20 -5.97
N HIS A 64 -14.18 -15.84 -6.83
CA HIS A 64 -12.84 -16.44 -6.88
C HIS A 64 -11.82 -15.63 -6.06
N HIS A 65 -12.29 -14.79 -5.15
CA HIS A 65 -11.46 -13.99 -4.24
C HIS A 65 -10.57 -12.94 -4.94
N VAL A 66 -10.92 -12.50 -6.15
CA VAL A 66 -10.22 -11.37 -6.80
C VAL A 66 -10.67 -10.07 -6.14
N PRO A 67 -9.75 -9.25 -5.58
CA PRO A 67 -10.10 -7.99 -4.95
C PRO A 67 -10.82 -7.04 -5.91
N ALA A 68 -11.80 -6.29 -5.39
CA ALA A 68 -12.56 -5.33 -6.19
C ALA A 68 -11.66 -4.30 -6.90
N GLN A 69 -10.56 -3.87 -6.27
CA GLN A 69 -9.61 -2.94 -6.84
C GLN A 69 -8.88 -3.51 -8.07
N TYR A 70 -8.58 -4.82 -8.08
CA TYR A 70 -8.00 -5.47 -9.26
C TYR A 70 -9.02 -5.61 -10.39
N ILE A 71 -10.29 -5.86 -10.05
CA ILE A 71 -11.38 -5.90 -11.05
C ILE A 71 -11.58 -4.52 -11.68
N ILE A 72 -11.48 -3.45 -10.89
CA ILE A 72 -11.56 -2.06 -11.33
C ILE A 72 -10.28 -1.65 -12.08
N GLY A 73 -9.13 -2.25 -11.73
CA GLY A 73 -7.82 -1.89 -12.23
C GLY A 73 -7.21 -0.66 -11.54
N SER A 74 -7.81 -0.19 -10.44
CA SER A 74 -7.31 1.00 -9.74
C SER A 74 -7.67 1.03 -8.26
N ALA A 75 -6.88 1.79 -7.48
CA ALA A 75 -7.12 2.09 -6.07
C ALA A 75 -6.83 3.57 -5.79
N GLU A 76 -7.59 4.16 -4.88
CA GLU A 76 -7.33 5.52 -4.40
C GLU A 76 -6.31 5.48 -3.26
N PHE A 77 -5.37 6.44 -3.25
CA PHE A 77 -4.39 6.62 -2.19
C PHE A 77 -3.91 8.07 -2.14
N CYS A 78 -3.93 8.71 -0.97
CA CYS A 78 -3.57 10.11 -0.76
C CYS A 78 -4.26 11.08 -1.75
N GLY A 79 -5.52 10.81 -2.12
CA GLY A 79 -6.30 11.63 -3.05
C GLY A 79 -5.92 11.47 -4.53
N HIS A 80 -5.10 10.49 -4.88
CA HIS A 80 -4.72 10.14 -6.24
C HIS A 80 -5.21 8.74 -6.60
N VAL A 81 -5.41 8.48 -7.90
CA VAL A 81 -5.83 7.18 -8.42
C VAL A 81 -4.62 6.45 -9.01
N PHE A 82 -4.29 5.31 -8.44
CA PHE A 82 -3.19 4.44 -8.87
C PHE A 82 -3.74 3.25 -9.65
N THR A 83 -3.11 2.89 -10.75
CA THR A 83 -3.32 1.60 -11.40
C THR A 83 -2.80 0.49 -10.48
N VAL A 84 -3.58 -0.57 -10.29
CA VAL A 84 -3.21 -1.75 -9.50
C VAL A 84 -3.68 -3.02 -10.19
N ASP A 85 -2.87 -4.06 -10.09
CA ASP A 85 -3.16 -5.43 -10.51
C ASP A 85 -2.34 -6.42 -9.66
N GLU A 86 -2.36 -7.71 -10.01
CA GLU A 86 -1.70 -8.78 -9.27
C GLU A 86 -0.17 -8.64 -9.10
N ARG A 87 0.45 -7.66 -9.75
CA ARG A 87 1.89 -7.36 -9.61
C ARG A 87 2.24 -6.67 -8.30
N VAL A 88 1.28 -6.01 -7.63
CA VAL A 88 1.54 -5.14 -6.48
C VAL A 88 0.51 -5.31 -5.37
N LEU A 89 0.91 -5.03 -4.14
CA LEU A 89 -0.02 -4.85 -3.01
C LEU A 89 -0.96 -3.68 -3.30
N ILE A 90 -2.26 -3.86 -3.04
CA ILE A 90 -3.23 -2.75 -3.07
C ILE A 90 -2.86 -1.76 -1.96
N PRO A 91 -2.66 -0.47 -2.26
CA PRO A 91 -2.37 0.55 -1.24
C PRO A 91 -3.43 0.57 -0.13
N ARG A 92 -2.97 0.64 1.12
CA ARG A 92 -3.84 0.56 2.31
C ARG A 92 -4.05 1.95 2.92
N PRO A 93 -5.25 2.23 3.49
CA PRO A 93 -5.52 3.50 4.15
C PRO A 93 -4.56 3.82 5.31
N GLU A 94 -4.10 2.79 6.06
CA GLU A 94 -3.14 2.96 7.14
C GLU A 94 -1.78 3.48 6.65
N THR A 95 -1.41 3.15 5.42
CA THR A 95 -0.18 3.64 4.79
C THR A 95 -0.28 5.13 4.42
N GLU A 96 -1.49 5.68 4.21
CA GLU A 96 -1.68 7.13 4.04
C GLU A 96 -1.27 7.91 5.30
N GLU A 97 -1.48 7.34 6.49
CA GLU A 97 -1.06 7.96 7.75
C GLU A 97 0.48 8.07 7.82
N LEU A 98 1.22 7.09 7.29
CA LEU A 98 2.66 7.14 7.20
C LEU A 98 3.13 8.28 6.28
N VAL A 99 2.49 8.45 5.12
CA VAL A 99 2.78 9.56 4.20
C VAL A 99 2.46 10.90 4.86
N ALA A 100 1.29 11.02 5.50
CA ALA A 100 0.89 12.24 6.20
C ALA A 100 1.89 12.62 7.29
N LEU A 101 2.33 11.67 8.11
CA LEU A 101 3.34 11.86 9.14
C LEU A 101 4.68 12.35 8.55
N ILE A 102 5.14 11.77 7.45
CA ILE A 102 6.37 12.20 6.77
C ILE A 102 6.25 13.66 6.34
N LEU A 103 5.13 14.04 5.74
CA LEU A 103 4.90 15.39 5.25
C LEU A 103 4.74 16.43 6.37
N GLU A 104 4.22 16.02 7.53
CA GLU A 104 4.06 16.86 8.72
C GLU A 104 5.39 17.08 9.46
N GLU A 105 6.20 16.02 9.61
CA GLU A 105 7.45 16.07 10.40
C GLU A 105 8.67 16.57 9.61
N ASN A 106 8.53 16.84 8.31
CA ASN A 106 9.64 17.29 7.48
C ASN A 106 9.29 18.58 6.74
N ASP A 107 10.18 19.55 6.88
CA ASP A 107 10.05 20.88 6.29
C ASP A 107 10.07 20.84 4.74
N GLU A 108 9.83 22.02 4.14
CA GLU A 108 9.88 22.21 2.68
C GLU A 108 11.31 22.24 2.10
N GLU A 109 12.34 21.96 2.90
CA GLU A 109 13.71 21.82 2.40
C GLU A 109 13.83 20.68 1.42
N ALA A 110 14.74 20.81 0.47
CA ALA A 110 14.99 19.77 -0.54
C ALA A 110 15.63 18.55 0.11
N LEU A 111 14.90 17.44 0.19
CA LEU A 111 15.37 16.17 0.73
C LEU A 111 15.61 15.13 -0.37
N ARG A 112 16.59 14.25 -0.13
CA ARG A 112 16.74 13.00 -0.90
C ARG A 112 16.06 11.87 -0.15
N VAL A 113 14.97 11.37 -0.73
CA VAL A 113 14.10 10.36 -0.14
C VAL A 113 14.22 9.05 -0.89
N LEU A 114 14.27 7.95 -0.15
CA LEU A 114 14.21 6.59 -0.70
C LEU A 114 12.99 5.87 -0.16
N ASP A 115 12.16 5.34 -1.05
CA ASP A 115 11.08 4.41 -0.77
C ASP A 115 11.54 2.98 -1.10
N ILE A 116 11.59 2.10 -0.10
CA ILE A 116 12.02 0.70 -0.24
C ILE A 116 10.82 -0.23 -0.28
N GLY A 117 10.73 -1.07 -1.32
CA GLY A 117 9.58 -1.93 -1.54
C GLY A 117 8.37 -1.12 -2.02
N THR A 118 8.57 -0.32 -3.07
CA THR A 118 7.62 0.71 -3.49
C THR A 118 6.29 0.17 -4.03
N GLY A 119 6.26 -1.10 -4.47
CA GLY A 119 5.06 -1.73 -5.02
C GLY A 119 4.47 -0.94 -6.19
N SER A 120 3.26 -0.43 -6.02
CA SER A 120 2.58 0.44 -7.00
C SER A 120 3.18 1.83 -7.15
N GLY A 121 4.17 2.19 -6.33
CA GLY A 121 4.72 3.55 -6.25
C GLY A 121 3.91 4.49 -5.35
N ALA A 122 2.89 4.00 -4.64
CA ALA A 122 1.92 4.82 -3.92
C ALA A 122 2.58 5.82 -2.94
N ILE A 123 3.52 5.36 -2.11
CA ILE A 123 4.24 6.22 -1.15
C ILE A 123 5.13 7.23 -1.89
N ALA A 124 6.03 6.74 -2.74
CA ALA A 124 7.01 7.57 -3.44
C ALA A 124 6.35 8.65 -4.30
N ILE A 125 5.32 8.28 -5.06
CA ILE A 125 4.61 9.20 -5.96
C ILE A 125 3.83 10.24 -5.17
N SER A 126 3.12 9.83 -4.10
CA SER A 126 2.37 10.77 -3.25
C SER A 126 3.29 11.80 -2.58
N ILE A 127 4.46 11.38 -2.11
CA ILE A 127 5.48 12.30 -1.58
C ILE A 127 6.00 13.24 -2.67
N ALA A 128 6.32 12.71 -3.86
CA ALA A 128 6.81 13.51 -4.98
C ALA A 128 5.82 14.60 -5.42
N LEU A 129 4.54 14.27 -5.46
CA LEU A 129 3.47 15.23 -5.80
C LEU A 129 3.27 16.30 -4.71
N ALA A 130 3.37 15.92 -3.43
CA ALA A 130 3.25 16.84 -2.30
C ALA A 130 4.49 17.72 -2.10
N ARG A 131 5.68 17.26 -2.50
CA ARG A 131 6.98 17.94 -2.32
C ARG A 131 7.79 17.94 -3.63
N PRO A 132 7.43 18.75 -4.62
CA PRO A 132 8.07 18.74 -5.95
C PRO A 132 9.57 19.11 -5.95
N ASN A 133 10.07 19.72 -4.87
CA ASN A 133 11.48 20.06 -4.68
C ASN A 133 12.30 18.93 -4.06
N TRP A 134 11.67 17.84 -3.60
CA TRP A 134 12.39 16.68 -3.08
C TRP A 134 12.86 15.76 -4.21
N GLN A 135 13.98 15.08 -4.00
CA GLN A 135 14.49 14.09 -4.92
C GLN A 135 14.06 12.70 -4.45
N ILE A 136 13.06 12.15 -5.13
CA ILE A 136 12.47 10.86 -4.75
C ILE A 136 13.08 9.73 -5.59
N GLN A 137 13.62 8.75 -4.91
CA GLN A 137 13.99 7.46 -5.47
C GLN A 137 13.10 6.38 -4.86
N ALA A 138 12.67 5.44 -5.68
CA ALA A 138 11.88 4.30 -5.29
C ALA A 138 12.56 3.01 -5.74
N SER A 139 12.54 1.99 -4.90
CA SER A 139 13.13 0.69 -5.22
C SER A 139 12.18 -0.46 -4.90
N ASP A 140 12.32 -1.51 -5.68
CA ASP A 140 11.65 -2.78 -5.44
C ASP A 140 12.53 -3.92 -5.94
N VAL A 141 12.35 -5.12 -5.39
CA VAL A 141 12.99 -6.33 -5.89
C VAL A 141 12.24 -6.90 -7.09
N SER A 142 10.96 -6.59 -7.23
CA SER A 142 10.10 -7.00 -8.34
C SER A 142 10.20 -5.98 -9.49
N GLU A 143 10.74 -6.43 -10.62
CA GLU A 143 10.76 -5.62 -11.86
C GLU A 143 9.34 -5.35 -12.40
N GLU A 144 8.39 -6.26 -12.16
CA GLU A 144 7.00 -6.11 -12.57
C GLU A 144 6.30 -5.02 -11.74
N ALA A 145 6.58 -4.96 -10.42
CA ALA A 145 6.11 -3.88 -9.57
C ALA A 145 6.70 -2.53 -10.00
N LEU A 146 8.00 -2.47 -10.27
CA LEU A 146 8.66 -1.26 -10.77
C LEU A 146 8.09 -0.78 -12.11
N ALA A 147 7.74 -1.70 -13.00
CA ALA A 147 7.10 -1.33 -14.28
C ALA A 147 5.74 -0.65 -14.03
N LEU A 148 4.91 -1.21 -13.13
CA LEU A 148 3.63 -0.60 -12.76
C LEU A 148 3.82 0.74 -12.03
N ALA A 149 4.77 0.84 -11.10
CA ALA A 149 5.08 2.09 -10.41
C ALA A 149 5.52 3.19 -11.40
N HIS A 150 6.27 2.81 -12.42
CA HIS A 150 6.67 3.75 -13.49
C HIS A 150 5.45 4.22 -14.32
N GLU A 151 4.53 3.31 -14.68
CA GLU A 151 3.26 3.64 -15.35
C GLU A 151 2.45 4.64 -14.51
N ASN A 152 2.30 4.39 -13.20
CA ASN A 152 1.63 5.28 -12.26
C ASN A 152 2.30 6.66 -12.17
N ALA A 153 3.63 6.70 -12.08
CA ALA A 153 4.36 7.97 -12.02
C ALA A 153 4.16 8.79 -13.31
N GLN A 154 4.15 8.15 -14.47
CA GLN A 154 3.86 8.81 -15.75
C GLN A 154 2.43 9.33 -15.81
N GLN A 155 1.44 8.51 -15.42
CA GLN A 155 0.02 8.88 -15.40
C GLN A 155 -0.25 10.09 -14.49
N LEU A 156 0.41 10.14 -13.33
CA LEU A 156 0.24 11.20 -12.33
C LEU A 156 1.23 12.36 -12.50
N GLU A 157 2.06 12.33 -13.54
CA GLU A 157 3.09 13.36 -13.83
C GLU A 157 4.07 13.58 -12.66
N ALA A 158 4.34 12.53 -11.86
CA ALA A 158 5.25 12.57 -10.72
C ALA A 158 6.70 12.30 -11.16
N VAL A 159 7.63 13.03 -10.56
CA VAL A 159 9.07 12.87 -10.82
C VAL A 159 9.68 11.93 -9.78
N VAL A 160 9.82 10.65 -10.13
CA VAL A 160 10.40 9.61 -9.28
C VAL A 160 11.43 8.83 -10.08
N SER A 161 12.59 8.54 -9.49
CA SER A 161 13.58 7.64 -10.07
C SER A 161 13.40 6.23 -9.54
N PHE A 162 13.31 5.23 -10.43
CA PHE A 162 13.08 3.83 -10.05
C PHE A 162 14.35 3.01 -10.23
N LYS A 163 14.61 2.08 -9.28
CA LYS A 163 15.75 1.18 -9.34
C LYS A 163 15.41 -0.20 -8.76
N SER A 164 15.76 -1.27 -9.46
CA SER A 164 15.68 -2.62 -8.93
C SER A 164 16.75 -2.83 -7.86
N SER A 165 16.33 -3.27 -6.66
CA SER A 165 17.23 -3.55 -5.53
C SER A 165 16.56 -4.47 -4.52
N ASP A 166 17.32 -5.43 -3.99
CA ASP A 166 16.91 -6.14 -2.78
C ASP A 166 17.29 -5.30 -1.55
N VAL A 167 16.31 -4.56 -1.05
CA VAL A 167 16.42 -3.53 -0.01
C VAL A 167 17.42 -2.45 -0.42
N LEU A 168 18.65 -2.45 0.07
CA LEU A 168 19.67 -1.43 -0.18
C LEU A 168 20.92 -1.95 -0.90
N ASP A 169 20.92 -3.21 -1.37
CA ASP A 169 22.13 -3.85 -1.90
C ASP A 169 22.74 -3.10 -3.09
N ASP A 170 21.94 -2.50 -3.96
CA ASP A 170 22.37 -1.81 -5.18
C ASP A 170 22.17 -0.28 -5.13
N LEU A 171 21.91 0.27 -3.94
CA LEU A 171 21.60 1.69 -3.76
C LEU A 171 22.73 2.47 -3.12
N GLU A 172 22.98 3.65 -3.66
CA GLU A 172 24.06 4.55 -3.20
C GLU A 172 23.45 5.83 -2.61
N GLY A 173 23.73 6.07 -1.31
CA GLY A 173 23.34 7.29 -0.63
C GLY A 173 24.20 8.51 -1.00
N PRO A 174 24.19 9.56 -0.18
CA PRO A 174 23.41 9.63 1.06
C PRO A 174 21.94 9.98 0.83
N TYR A 175 21.04 9.44 1.68
CA TYR A 175 19.65 9.83 1.76
C TYR A 175 19.37 10.58 3.04
N ASP A 176 18.41 11.53 2.99
CA ASP A 176 17.95 12.29 4.15
C ASP A 176 16.73 11.63 4.79
N LEU A 177 16.03 10.79 4.04
CA LEU A 177 14.87 10.06 4.51
C LEU A 177 14.77 8.71 3.81
N ILE A 178 14.54 7.65 4.59
CA ILE A 178 14.10 6.35 4.10
C ILE A 178 12.69 6.11 4.59
N VAL A 179 11.81 5.65 3.69
CA VAL A 179 10.48 5.14 4.01
C VAL A 179 10.32 3.72 3.48
N SER A 180 9.56 2.90 4.17
CA SER A 180 9.21 1.55 3.69
C SER A 180 7.93 1.05 4.35
N ASN A 181 7.06 0.44 3.56
CA ASN A 181 6.05 -0.51 4.01
C ASN A 181 6.47 -1.90 3.53
N PRO A 182 7.40 -2.57 4.21
CA PRO A 182 7.92 -3.85 3.77
C PRO A 182 6.96 -4.99 4.10
N PRO A 183 7.05 -6.15 3.43
CA PRO A 183 6.34 -7.35 3.86
C PRO A 183 6.72 -7.68 5.31
N TYR A 184 5.70 -7.91 6.15
CA TYR A 184 5.87 -8.11 7.59
C TYR A 184 5.08 -9.28 8.17
N ILE A 185 4.31 -10.00 7.36
CA ILE A 185 3.51 -11.12 7.84
C ILE A 185 4.39 -12.36 7.97
N SER A 186 4.35 -13.01 9.14
CA SER A 186 4.95 -14.32 9.31
C SER A 186 4.20 -15.37 8.52
N ARG A 187 4.92 -16.34 7.96
CA ARG A 187 4.27 -17.50 7.31
C ARG A 187 3.43 -18.34 8.28
N ASP A 188 3.70 -18.21 9.58
CA ASP A 188 2.93 -18.89 10.63
C ASP A 188 1.60 -18.17 10.93
N ASP A 189 1.46 -16.89 10.53
CA ASP A 189 0.27 -16.06 10.76
C ASP A 189 -0.66 -16.00 9.52
N VAL A 190 -0.52 -16.93 8.56
CA VAL A 190 -1.34 -16.98 7.33
C VAL A 190 -2.85 -16.96 7.63
N GLU A 191 -3.28 -17.57 8.72
CA GLU A 191 -4.70 -17.61 9.12
C GLU A 191 -5.28 -16.23 9.50
N GLU A 192 -4.44 -15.24 9.79
CA GLU A 192 -4.85 -13.86 10.08
C GLU A 192 -5.07 -13.02 8.80
N VAL A 193 -4.68 -13.55 7.63
CA VAL A 193 -4.78 -12.84 6.35
C VAL A 193 -6.09 -13.19 5.65
N GLY A 194 -6.79 -12.19 5.14
CA GLY A 194 -8.04 -12.39 4.41
C GLY A 194 -7.88 -13.30 3.20
N ALA A 195 -8.91 -14.10 2.89
CA ALA A 195 -8.88 -15.06 1.79
C ALA A 195 -8.60 -14.39 0.43
N ASN A 196 -9.17 -13.23 0.18
CA ASN A 196 -8.97 -12.44 -1.04
C ASN A 196 -7.51 -11.94 -1.17
N VAL A 197 -6.91 -11.51 -0.06
CA VAL A 197 -5.50 -11.09 -0.03
C VAL A 197 -4.59 -12.27 -0.35
N LEU A 198 -4.80 -13.42 0.31
CA LEU A 198 -4.01 -14.64 0.10
C LEU A 198 -4.13 -15.21 -1.32
N ALA A 199 -5.33 -15.10 -1.92
CA ALA A 199 -5.60 -15.68 -3.21
C ALA A 199 -5.03 -14.85 -4.37
N SER A 200 -4.94 -13.53 -4.20
CA SER A 200 -4.75 -12.62 -5.34
C SER A 200 -3.57 -11.66 -5.20
N GLU A 201 -3.20 -11.25 -3.98
CA GLU A 201 -2.10 -10.29 -3.81
C GLU A 201 -0.73 -11.02 -3.79
N PRO A 202 0.35 -10.38 -4.29
CA PRO A 202 1.63 -11.07 -4.42
C PRO A 202 2.20 -11.45 -3.04
N HIS A 203 2.48 -12.72 -2.85
CA HIS A 203 3.02 -13.23 -1.59
C HIS A 203 4.36 -12.59 -1.20
N LEU A 204 5.13 -12.11 -2.19
CA LEU A 204 6.37 -11.37 -1.96
C LEU A 204 6.13 -10.05 -1.22
N ALA A 205 4.98 -9.42 -1.43
CA ALA A 205 4.61 -8.17 -0.76
C ALA A 205 3.96 -8.38 0.62
N LEU A 206 3.58 -9.63 0.96
CA LEU A 206 2.89 -9.96 2.21
C LEU A 206 3.82 -10.58 3.24
N PHE A 207 4.58 -11.61 2.83
CA PHE A 207 5.30 -12.49 3.75
C PHE A 207 6.78 -12.19 3.83
N ALA A 208 7.29 -12.18 5.06
CA ALA A 208 8.73 -12.13 5.31
C ALA A 208 9.17 -13.29 6.22
N ASP A 209 10.37 -13.78 5.98
CA ASP A 209 11.00 -14.80 6.82
C ASP A 209 11.33 -14.24 8.22
N ARG A 210 11.79 -15.09 9.14
CA ARG A 210 12.17 -14.75 10.50
C ARG A 210 11.02 -14.10 11.27
N ASP A 211 9.85 -14.73 11.25
CA ASP A 211 8.63 -14.25 11.91
C ASP A 211 8.20 -12.86 11.42
N GLY A 212 8.41 -12.54 10.12
CA GLY A 212 8.06 -11.25 9.54
C GLY A 212 9.11 -10.15 9.73
N TYR A 213 10.30 -10.44 10.28
CA TYR A 213 11.32 -9.42 10.59
C TYR A 213 12.48 -9.34 9.61
N ALA A 214 12.57 -10.23 8.63
CA ALA A 214 13.75 -10.34 7.76
C ALA A 214 14.08 -9.03 7.02
N ILE A 215 13.08 -8.32 6.52
CA ILE A 215 13.29 -7.07 5.77
C ILE A 215 13.70 -5.93 6.73
N TYR A 216 13.06 -5.83 7.91
CA TYR A 216 13.46 -4.86 8.93
C TYR A 216 14.92 -5.06 9.39
N GLU A 217 15.34 -6.31 9.59
CA GLU A 217 16.72 -6.64 9.94
C GLU A 217 17.71 -6.23 8.84
N LYS A 218 17.31 -6.41 7.58
CA LYS A 218 18.13 -6.00 6.43
C LYS A 218 18.22 -4.49 6.33
N ILE A 219 17.12 -3.76 6.45
CA ILE A 219 17.10 -2.28 6.47
C ILE A 219 17.95 -1.77 7.62
N ALA A 220 17.74 -2.24 8.86
CA ALA A 220 18.48 -1.78 10.03
C ALA A 220 20.00 -1.99 9.90
N ARG A 221 20.43 -3.09 9.27
CA ARG A 221 21.84 -3.38 9.04
C ARG A 221 22.48 -2.47 7.98
N GLN A 222 21.75 -2.16 6.91
CA GLN A 222 22.28 -1.48 5.74
C GLN A 222 22.11 0.05 5.78
N ALA A 223 20.98 0.54 6.33
CA ALA A 223 20.63 1.96 6.31
C ALA A 223 21.69 2.90 6.91
N PRO A 224 22.41 2.56 8.01
CA PRO A 224 23.41 3.46 8.56
C PRO A 224 24.52 3.88 7.57
N SER A 225 24.81 3.06 6.57
CA SER A 225 25.88 3.33 5.59
C SER A 225 25.47 4.26 4.44
N VAL A 226 24.15 4.47 4.25
CA VAL A 226 23.59 5.23 3.12
C VAL A 226 22.78 6.46 3.57
N LEU A 227 22.76 6.76 4.86
CA LEU A 227 22.02 7.87 5.44
C LEU A 227 22.93 9.05 5.79
N THR A 228 22.40 10.27 5.68
CA THR A 228 23.03 11.47 6.26
C THR A 228 22.95 11.41 7.80
N PRO A 229 23.79 12.17 8.54
CA PRO A 229 23.72 12.20 10.01
C PRO A 229 22.35 12.62 10.56
N GLU A 230 21.68 13.55 9.87
CA GLU A 230 20.37 14.07 10.28
C GLU A 230 19.19 13.27 9.73
N ALA A 231 19.47 12.21 8.96
CA ALA A 231 18.45 11.43 8.29
C ALA A 231 17.43 10.80 9.24
N LYS A 232 16.22 10.60 8.73
CA LYS A 232 15.12 9.92 9.39
C LYS A 232 14.76 8.61 8.67
N VAL A 233 14.20 7.67 9.41
CA VAL A 233 13.65 6.42 8.85
C VAL A 233 12.21 6.26 9.31
N TYR A 234 11.30 6.01 8.37
CA TYR A 234 9.88 5.79 8.62
C TYR A 234 9.48 4.41 8.10
N LEU A 235 8.91 3.60 8.97
CA LEU A 235 8.52 2.23 8.64
C LEU A 235 7.08 1.97 9.04
N GLU A 236 6.31 1.34 8.14
CA GLU A 236 5.09 0.67 8.54
C GLU A 236 5.41 -0.69 9.16
N ILE A 237 4.63 -1.10 10.16
CA ILE A 237 4.81 -2.35 10.88
C ILE A 237 3.47 -3.06 11.14
N GLY A 238 3.53 -4.36 11.31
CA GLY A 238 2.41 -5.10 11.88
C GLY A 238 2.15 -4.71 13.35
N TYR A 239 0.89 -4.69 13.76
CA TYR A 239 0.46 -4.18 15.07
C TYR A 239 1.08 -4.91 16.28
N LYS A 240 1.61 -6.12 16.10
CA LYS A 240 2.30 -6.89 17.15
C LYS A 240 3.83 -6.64 17.20
N GLN A 241 4.37 -5.89 16.22
CA GLN A 241 5.83 -5.85 15.96
C GLN A 241 6.54 -4.65 16.59
N GLY A 242 5.81 -3.65 17.12
CA GLY A 242 6.36 -2.37 17.56
C GLY A 242 7.59 -2.47 18.44
N ASN A 243 7.53 -3.24 19.52
CA ASN A 243 8.64 -3.36 20.47
C ASN A 243 9.91 -3.98 19.83
N LYS A 244 9.75 -5.07 19.07
CA LYS A 244 10.90 -5.78 18.49
C LYS A 244 11.56 -4.98 17.37
N VAL A 245 10.75 -4.30 16.53
CA VAL A 245 11.29 -3.41 15.49
C VAL A 245 11.98 -2.21 16.14
N LYS A 246 11.41 -1.61 17.19
CA LYS A 246 12.04 -0.55 17.97
C LYS A 246 13.41 -0.96 18.50
N GLU A 247 13.51 -2.13 19.16
CA GLU A 247 14.78 -2.64 19.69
C GLU A 247 15.81 -2.86 18.58
N LEU A 248 15.38 -3.38 17.44
CA LEU A 248 16.22 -3.62 16.28
C LEU A 248 16.85 -2.31 15.75
N PHE A 249 16.02 -1.29 15.56
CA PHE A 249 16.47 0.01 15.04
C PHE A 249 17.21 0.82 16.09
N GLN A 250 16.87 0.72 17.39
CA GLN A 250 17.65 1.36 18.44
C GLN A 250 19.09 0.79 18.55
N LYS A 251 19.25 -0.49 18.24
CA LYS A 251 20.59 -1.11 18.18
C LYS A 251 21.39 -0.65 16.95
N ALA A 252 20.71 -0.46 15.82
CA ALA A 252 21.35 0.00 14.58
C ALA A 252 21.69 1.50 14.62
N PHE A 253 20.90 2.29 15.36
CA PHE A 253 21.03 3.74 15.51
C PHE A 253 21.10 4.13 16.99
N PRO A 254 22.22 3.84 17.69
CA PRO A 254 22.30 4.04 19.14
C PRO A 254 22.17 5.50 19.58
N ASP A 255 22.55 6.44 18.71
CA ASP A 255 22.54 7.88 18.99
C ASP A 255 21.23 8.57 18.56
N LYS A 256 20.29 7.82 17.95
CA LYS A 256 18.98 8.33 17.51
C LYS A 256 17.87 7.87 18.45
N GLN A 257 16.76 8.60 18.44
CA GLN A 257 15.51 8.19 19.09
C GLN A 257 14.73 7.24 18.16
N VAL A 258 14.13 6.20 18.73
CA VAL A 258 13.21 5.31 18.02
C VAL A 258 11.84 5.37 18.69
N ARG A 259 10.84 5.85 17.95
CA ARG A 259 9.45 6.00 18.39
C ARG A 259 8.60 4.92 17.74
N VAL A 260 7.63 4.40 18.49
CA VAL A 260 6.53 3.58 17.95
C VAL A 260 5.27 4.42 18.00
N LEU A 261 4.61 4.56 16.88
CA LEU A 261 3.40 5.37 16.74
C LEU A 261 2.20 4.49 16.38
N LYS A 262 1.03 4.94 16.80
CA LYS A 262 -0.23 4.23 16.59
C LYS A 262 -0.99 4.85 15.42
N ASP A 263 -1.76 3.99 14.74
CA ASP A 263 -2.74 4.41 13.75
C ASP A 263 -4.01 5.02 14.42
N GLN A 264 -4.93 5.52 13.61
CA GLN A 264 -6.21 6.07 14.05
C GLN A 264 -7.07 5.06 14.85
N PHE A 265 -6.81 3.76 14.73
CA PHE A 265 -7.48 2.71 15.47
C PHE A 265 -6.78 2.34 16.79
N GLY A 266 -5.67 3.01 17.10
CA GLY A 266 -4.89 2.82 18.33
C GLY A 266 -3.98 1.60 18.33
N GLN A 267 -3.71 1.00 17.15
CA GLN A 267 -2.77 -0.09 16.99
C GLN A 267 -1.37 0.44 16.66
N ASP A 268 -0.31 -0.22 17.12
CA ASP A 268 1.05 0.10 16.71
C ASP A 268 1.14 -0.09 15.19
N ARG A 269 1.55 0.96 14.46
CA ARG A 269 1.55 0.95 12.99
C ARG A 269 2.82 1.51 12.39
N MET A 270 3.50 2.41 13.06
CA MET A 270 4.68 3.06 12.50
C MET A 270 5.85 3.02 13.48
N VAL A 271 7.05 2.86 12.94
CA VAL A 271 8.31 3.07 13.66
C VAL A 271 9.06 4.21 12.99
N VAL A 272 9.47 5.20 13.79
CA VAL A 272 10.24 6.35 13.32
C VAL A 272 11.57 6.41 14.03
N VAL A 273 12.64 6.63 13.26
CA VAL A 273 14.01 6.85 13.76
C VAL A 273 14.42 8.27 13.41
N ASP A 274 14.71 9.08 14.39
CA ASP A 274 15.08 10.50 14.24
C ASP A 274 16.04 10.97 15.33
N ASN A 275 16.36 12.28 15.36
CA ASN A 275 17.26 12.86 16.35
C ASN A 275 16.55 13.35 17.62
N GLY A 276 15.25 13.13 17.78
CA GLY A 276 14.49 13.46 19.00
C GLY A 276 14.17 14.94 19.20
N SER A 277 14.37 15.78 18.19
CA SER A 277 13.97 17.19 18.22
C SER A 277 12.66 17.39 17.46
N HIS A 278 11.57 17.54 18.19
CA HIS A 278 10.27 17.96 17.69
C HIS A 278 9.81 19.22 18.44
#